data_8e0e363ef298d357c22a321b42f806b8
#
_entry.id   8e0e363ef298d357c22a321b42f806b8
#
_cell.length_a   1.000
_cell.length_b   1.000
_cell.length_c   1.000
_cell.angle_alpha   90.00
_cell.angle_beta   90.00
_cell.angle_gamma   90.00
#
_symmetry.space_group_name_H-M   'P 1'
#
loop_
_entity.id
_entity.type
_entity.pdbx_description
1 polymer ?
#
loop_
_entity_poly.entity_id
_entity_poly.type
_entity_poly.pdbx_seq_one_letter_code
_entity_poly.pdbx_strand_id
1 'polypeptide(L)'
;VTNTTAELYTVQKFMDPDVLDERGLSEFDQWASMFGAESTAIEPDASGKYGPVTRFNKFVNVSELTQMFRDFADVLTSDYLASLLGDKRPKVKDGARKVTITPKTDAYAAFQKDELQTRMERSRNWKPSKDEPNNPDPIIAIIGDGRLAAIDMRFMDPRAENDPDSKLNRMIDEIIRVHKESAD
;
A
#
# COMPACT_ATOMS: atom_id res chain seq x y z
N VAL A 1 -6.67 -3.55 8.36
CA VAL A 1 -5.48 -3.80 7.53
C VAL A 1 -4.45 -2.77 7.89
N THR A 2 -3.33 -3.21 8.42
CA THR A 2 -2.26 -2.35 8.89
C THR A 2 -1.19 -2.22 7.81
N ASN A 3 -0.63 -1.01 7.68
CA ASN A 3 0.45 -0.72 6.73
C ASN A 3 1.84 -0.85 7.37
N THR A 4 1.88 -0.81 8.70
CA THR A 4 3.13 -0.94 9.47
C THR A 4 2.92 -1.81 10.71
N THR A 5 4.00 -2.38 11.23
CA THR A 5 3.96 -3.13 12.49
C THR A 5 3.57 -2.24 13.69
N ALA A 6 3.84 -0.94 13.60
CA ALA A 6 3.49 0.05 14.62
C ALA A 6 1.97 0.19 14.86
N GLU A 7 1.14 -0.05 13.84
CA GLU A 7 -0.31 0.01 13.99
C GLU A 7 -0.83 -1.08 14.94
N LEU A 8 -0.16 -2.24 15.01
CA LEU A 8 -0.54 -3.29 15.95
C LEU A 8 -0.32 -2.86 17.41
N TYR A 9 0.78 -2.14 17.70
CA TYR A 9 0.97 -1.53 19.00
C TYR A 9 -0.17 -0.58 19.37
N THR A 10 -0.58 0.26 18.43
CA THR A 10 -1.69 1.19 18.65
C THR A 10 -2.98 0.46 19.01
N VAL A 11 -3.31 -0.61 18.28
CA VAL A 11 -4.48 -1.44 18.58
C VAL A 11 -4.36 -2.06 19.98
N GLN A 12 -3.21 -2.64 20.29
CA GLN A 12 -2.99 -3.28 21.59
C GLN A 12 -3.04 -2.27 22.75
N LYS A 13 -2.47 -1.08 22.56
CA LYS A 13 -2.51 0.00 23.57
C LYS A 13 -3.93 0.49 23.88
N PHE A 14 -4.83 0.45 22.91
CA PHE A 14 -6.23 0.81 23.12
C PHE A 14 -7.07 -0.34 23.69
N MET A 15 -6.77 -1.57 23.33
CA MET A 15 -7.59 -2.73 23.68
C MET A 15 -7.18 -3.35 25.01
N ASP A 16 -5.87 -3.31 25.35
CA ASP A 16 -5.31 -3.99 26.53
C ASP A 16 -4.12 -3.22 27.11
N PRO A 17 -4.35 -1.98 27.59
CA PRO A 17 -3.29 -1.13 28.12
C PRO A 17 -2.67 -1.70 29.40
N ASP A 18 -3.47 -2.37 30.24
CA ASP A 18 -3.03 -2.86 31.54
C ASP A 18 -1.97 -3.96 31.39
N VAL A 19 -2.15 -4.89 30.45
CA VAL A 19 -1.15 -5.94 30.17
C VAL A 19 0.14 -5.35 29.59
N LEU A 20 0.05 -4.29 28.78
CA LEU A 20 1.26 -3.59 28.32
C LEU A 20 2.01 -2.94 29.48
N ASP A 21 1.29 -2.34 30.42
CA ASP A 21 1.90 -1.71 31.59
C ASP A 21 2.56 -2.74 32.53
N GLU A 22 1.86 -3.81 32.84
CA GLU A 22 2.39 -4.93 33.65
C GLU A 22 3.67 -5.54 33.06
N ARG A 23 3.79 -5.56 31.73
CA ARG A 23 4.96 -6.10 31.03
C ARG A 23 6.04 -5.07 30.74
N GLY A 24 5.86 -3.80 31.13
CA GLY A 24 6.79 -2.72 30.85
C GLY A 24 6.88 -2.37 29.35
N LEU A 25 5.79 -2.53 28.62
CA LEU A 25 5.68 -2.30 27.17
C LEU A 25 4.74 -1.14 26.82
N SER A 26 4.42 -0.29 27.78
CA SER A 26 3.48 0.82 27.62
C SER A 26 3.97 1.89 26.63
N GLU A 27 5.29 2.03 26.49
CA GLU A 27 5.89 2.94 25.53
C GLU A 27 6.25 2.22 24.22
N PHE A 28 6.02 2.90 23.09
CA PHE A 28 6.24 2.31 21.77
C PHE A 28 7.66 1.77 21.57
N ASP A 29 8.68 2.47 22.05
CA ASP A 29 10.09 2.07 21.88
C ASP A 29 10.41 0.75 22.59
N GLN A 30 9.81 0.51 23.75
CA GLN A 30 9.94 -0.75 24.49
C GLN A 30 9.27 -1.88 23.75
N TRP A 31 8.03 -1.68 23.30
CA TRP A 31 7.29 -2.64 22.52
C TRP A 31 8.01 -2.95 21.19
N ALA A 32 8.46 -1.90 20.49
CA ALA A 32 9.16 -2.02 19.21
C ALA A 32 10.48 -2.79 19.31
N SER A 33 11.24 -2.58 20.40
CA SER A 33 12.47 -3.32 20.65
C SER A 33 12.25 -4.81 20.89
N MET A 34 11.09 -5.18 21.43
CA MET A 34 10.73 -6.57 21.73
C MET A 34 10.11 -7.31 20.54
N PHE A 35 9.26 -6.63 19.77
CA PHE A 35 8.41 -7.27 18.76
C PHE A 35 8.67 -6.82 17.33
N GLY A 36 9.48 -5.80 17.10
CA GLY A 36 9.70 -5.25 15.80
C GLY A 36 11.15 -5.28 15.34
N ALA A 37 11.30 -5.33 14.03
CA ALA A 37 12.60 -5.16 13.40
C ALA A 37 12.45 -4.34 12.11
N GLU A 38 13.51 -3.61 11.80
CA GLU A 38 13.62 -2.86 10.55
C GLU A 38 14.13 -3.76 9.42
N SER A 39 13.69 -3.44 8.22
CA SER A 39 14.27 -3.98 7.00
C SER A 39 14.56 -2.88 6.01
N THR A 40 15.69 -2.98 5.33
CA THR A 40 16.07 -2.07 4.24
C THR A 40 15.90 -2.80 2.91
N ALA A 41 15.16 -2.17 1.99
CA ALA A 41 14.98 -2.65 0.64
C ALA A 41 15.31 -1.53 -0.35
N ILE A 42 15.73 -1.90 -1.57
CA ILE A 42 15.87 -0.95 -2.66
C ILE A 42 14.52 -0.82 -3.35
N GLU A 43 13.90 0.36 -3.23
CA GLU A 43 12.57 0.62 -3.78
C GLU A 43 12.62 1.80 -4.75
N PRO A 44 11.80 1.80 -5.81
CA PRO A 44 11.65 2.96 -6.68
C PRO A 44 10.80 4.03 -5.98
N ASP A 45 11.21 5.28 -6.12
CA ASP A 45 10.37 6.42 -5.77
C ASP A 45 9.36 6.75 -6.90
N ALA A 46 8.53 7.79 -6.71
CA ALA A 46 7.53 8.20 -7.69
C ALA A 46 8.16 8.63 -9.05
N SER A 47 9.42 9.06 -9.05
CA SER A 47 10.16 9.40 -10.26
C SER A 47 10.79 8.20 -10.97
N GLY A 48 10.73 7.01 -10.35
CA GLY A 48 11.35 5.79 -10.85
C GLY A 48 12.82 5.64 -10.50
N LYS A 49 13.40 6.51 -9.67
CA LYS A 49 14.75 6.35 -9.14
C LYS A 49 14.76 5.35 -8.00
N TYR A 50 15.68 4.40 -8.03
CA TYR A 50 15.85 3.40 -6.97
C TYR A 50 16.75 3.94 -5.86
N GLY A 51 16.33 3.66 -4.61
CA GLY A 51 17.10 4.04 -3.43
C GLY A 51 16.81 3.13 -2.24
N PRO A 52 17.69 3.09 -1.22
CA PRO A 52 17.45 2.32 0.00
C PRO A 52 16.32 2.99 0.82
N VAL A 53 15.34 2.19 1.19
CA VAL A 53 14.25 2.58 2.07
C VAL A 53 14.23 1.63 3.26
N THR A 54 14.41 2.17 4.47
CA THR A 54 14.31 1.41 5.72
C THR A 54 12.90 1.53 6.27
N ARG A 55 12.29 0.40 6.59
CA ARG A 55 10.93 0.33 7.15
C ARG A 55 10.92 -0.55 8.39
N PHE A 56 10.16 -0.14 9.38
CA PHE A 56 9.78 -0.96 10.52
C PHE A 56 8.61 -1.86 10.12
N ASN A 57 8.90 -3.04 9.59
CA ASN A 57 7.90 -3.88 8.91
C ASN A 57 8.03 -5.38 9.16
N LYS A 58 8.92 -5.79 10.05
CA LYS A 58 9.07 -7.19 10.45
C LYS A 58 8.66 -7.39 11.89
N PHE A 59 8.00 -8.52 12.16
CA PHE A 59 7.76 -8.96 13.53
C PHE A 59 8.84 -9.95 13.97
N VAL A 60 9.29 -9.78 15.20
CA VAL A 60 10.09 -10.74 15.96
C VAL A 60 9.29 -11.19 17.18
N ASN A 61 9.70 -12.27 17.85
CA ASN A 61 8.98 -12.85 18.99
C ASN A 61 7.48 -13.06 18.73
N VAL A 62 7.16 -13.52 17.52
CA VAL A 62 5.78 -13.62 17.01
C VAL A 62 4.91 -14.50 17.91
N SER A 63 5.47 -15.55 18.52
CA SER A 63 4.74 -16.45 19.41
C SER A 63 4.18 -15.73 20.64
N GLU A 64 5.01 -14.92 21.30
CA GLU A 64 4.61 -14.15 22.46
C GLU A 64 3.62 -13.04 22.09
N LEU A 65 3.92 -12.31 21.01
CA LEU A 65 3.02 -11.28 20.48
C LEU A 65 1.64 -11.86 20.15
N THR A 66 1.59 -13.03 19.53
CA THR A 66 0.33 -13.71 19.20
C THR A 66 -0.44 -14.12 20.44
N GLN A 67 0.27 -14.59 21.48
CA GLN A 67 -0.37 -14.96 22.73
C GLN A 67 -0.99 -13.74 23.41
N MET A 68 -0.25 -12.64 23.54
CA MET A 68 -0.78 -11.39 24.07
C MET A 68 -1.98 -10.89 23.27
N PHE A 69 -1.93 -11.00 21.95
CA PHE A 69 -3.03 -10.56 21.09
C PHE A 69 -4.30 -11.38 21.27
N ARG A 70 -4.17 -12.70 21.54
CA ARG A 70 -5.30 -13.60 21.79
C ARG A 70 -6.00 -13.34 23.14
N ASP A 71 -5.36 -12.65 24.06
CA ASP A 71 -5.97 -12.34 25.35
C ASP A 71 -7.11 -11.33 25.22
N PHE A 72 -7.12 -10.49 24.17
CA PHE A 72 -8.16 -9.49 23.94
C PHE A 72 -8.83 -9.58 22.55
N ALA A 73 -8.37 -10.45 21.64
CA ALA A 73 -8.87 -10.51 20.29
C ALA A 73 -9.10 -11.95 19.81
N ASP A 74 -10.25 -12.17 19.17
CA ASP A 74 -10.52 -13.38 18.42
C ASP A 74 -9.84 -13.37 17.06
N VAL A 75 -9.05 -14.41 16.76
CA VAL A 75 -8.34 -14.54 15.50
C VAL A 75 -9.01 -15.57 14.61
N LEU A 76 -9.72 -15.10 13.59
CA LEU A 76 -10.33 -15.94 12.58
C LEU A 76 -9.38 -16.15 11.40
N THR A 77 -8.72 -17.30 11.36
CA THR A 77 -7.84 -17.66 10.24
C THR A 77 -8.64 -18.08 9.00
N SER A 78 -8.02 -17.96 7.82
CA SER A 78 -8.63 -18.44 6.58
C SER A 78 -8.99 -19.93 6.61
N ASP A 79 -8.19 -20.74 7.29
CA ASP A 79 -8.43 -22.18 7.41
C ASP A 79 -9.61 -22.47 8.34
N TYR A 80 -9.72 -21.73 9.45
CA TYR A 80 -10.88 -21.83 10.33
C TYR A 80 -12.17 -21.41 9.61
N LEU A 81 -12.15 -20.30 8.88
CA LEU A 81 -13.28 -19.86 8.06
C LEU A 81 -13.62 -20.89 6.96
N ALA A 82 -12.61 -21.51 6.34
CA ALA A 82 -12.85 -22.57 5.37
C ALA A 82 -13.55 -23.78 6.00
N SER A 83 -13.18 -24.16 7.23
CA SER A 83 -13.83 -25.25 7.96
C SER A 83 -15.28 -24.95 8.32
N LEU A 84 -15.60 -23.69 8.67
CA LEU A 84 -16.95 -23.26 9.01
C LEU A 84 -17.87 -23.14 7.79
N LEU A 85 -17.36 -22.53 6.72
CA LEU A 85 -18.16 -22.20 5.54
C LEU A 85 -18.26 -23.35 4.53
N GLY A 86 -17.30 -24.29 4.55
CA GLY A 86 -17.26 -25.41 3.61
C GLY A 86 -17.42 -24.95 2.16
N ASP A 87 -18.36 -25.55 1.44
CA ASP A 87 -18.64 -25.23 0.04
C ASP A 87 -19.35 -23.88 -0.19
N LYS A 88 -19.83 -23.22 0.87
CA LYS A 88 -20.43 -21.87 0.77
C LYS A 88 -19.39 -20.77 0.56
N ARG A 89 -18.11 -21.09 0.71
CA ARG A 89 -17.04 -20.12 0.45
C ARG A 89 -16.92 -19.86 -1.05
N PRO A 90 -16.88 -18.58 -1.49
CA PRO A 90 -16.60 -18.25 -2.89
C PRO A 90 -15.27 -18.84 -3.32
N LYS A 91 -15.27 -19.57 -4.41
CA LYS A 91 -14.06 -20.17 -5.00
C LYS A 91 -13.56 -19.31 -6.15
N VAL A 92 -12.24 -19.17 -6.24
CA VAL A 92 -11.64 -18.52 -7.42
C VAL A 92 -11.72 -19.50 -8.58
N LYS A 93 -12.26 -19.06 -9.73
CA LYS A 93 -12.30 -19.86 -10.95
C LYS A 93 -10.87 -20.32 -11.27
N ASP A 94 -10.72 -21.58 -11.62
CA ASP A 94 -9.43 -22.23 -11.95
C ASP A 94 -8.42 -22.27 -10.78
N GLY A 95 -8.85 -21.99 -9.54
CA GLY A 95 -8.01 -22.10 -8.34
C GLY A 95 -6.88 -21.09 -8.20
N ALA A 96 -6.71 -20.17 -9.15
CA ALA A 96 -5.62 -19.22 -9.16
C ALA A 96 -6.10 -17.77 -9.42
N ARG A 97 -5.44 -16.83 -8.77
CA ARG A 97 -5.65 -15.41 -9.04
C ARG A 97 -4.98 -15.03 -10.35
N LYS A 98 -5.75 -14.60 -11.33
CA LYS A 98 -5.22 -14.08 -12.59
C LYS A 98 -4.63 -12.68 -12.38
N VAL A 99 -3.37 -12.50 -12.73
CA VAL A 99 -2.69 -11.21 -12.72
C VAL A 99 -2.48 -10.77 -14.16
N THR A 100 -3.07 -9.65 -14.55
CA THR A 100 -2.83 -9.04 -15.86
C THR A 100 -1.84 -7.90 -15.70
N ILE A 101 -0.70 -8.01 -16.35
CA ILE A 101 0.33 -6.98 -16.37
C ILE A 101 0.08 -6.09 -17.59
N THR A 102 -0.16 -4.81 -17.33
CA THR A 102 -0.28 -3.80 -18.37
C THR A 102 1.04 -3.06 -18.53
N PRO A 103 1.63 -3.00 -19.72
CA PRO A 103 2.86 -2.25 -19.94
C PRO A 103 2.62 -0.75 -19.69
N LYS A 104 3.72 -0.04 -19.46
CA LYS A 104 3.69 1.40 -19.33
C LYS A 104 3.37 2.02 -20.69
N THR A 105 2.37 2.91 -20.76
CA THR A 105 2.06 3.65 -21.98
C THR A 105 3.12 4.73 -22.25
N ASP A 106 3.29 5.12 -23.52
CA ASP A 106 4.27 6.14 -23.89
C ASP A 106 3.94 7.51 -23.27
N ALA A 107 2.67 7.87 -23.21
CA ALA A 107 2.21 9.10 -22.58
C ALA A 107 2.56 9.15 -21.09
N TYR A 108 2.31 8.04 -20.36
CA TYR A 108 2.71 7.95 -18.95
C TYR A 108 4.24 7.95 -18.78
N ALA A 109 4.98 7.28 -19.68
CA ALA A 109 6.44 7.26 -19.63
C ALA A 109 7.04 8.67 -19.80
N ALA A 110 6.51 9.47 -20.75
CA ALA A 110 6.89 10.85 -20.94
C ALA A 110 6.54 11.71 -19.71
N PHE A 111 5.32 11.62 -19.21
CA PHE A 111 4.89 12.33 -18.00
C PHE A 111 5.75 11.99 -16.78
N GLN A 112 6.08 10.72 -16.58
CA GLN A 112 6.95 10.30 -15.49
C GLN A 112 8.35 10.93 -15.59
N LYS A 113 8.93 10.93 -16.78
CA LYS A 113 10.29 11.42 -17.01
C LYS A 113 10.36 12.95 -16.94
N ASP A 114 9.46 13.64 -17.61
CA ASP A 114 9.57 15.08 -17.84
C ASP A 114 8.92 15.88 -16.72
N GLU A 115 7.80 15.41 -16.18
CA GLU A 115 7.02 16.14 -15.18
C GLU A 115 7.30 15.63 -13.74
N LEU A 116 7.06 14.33 -13.47
CA LEU A 116 7.16 13.80 -12.10
C LEU A 116 8.60 13.88 -11.57
N GLN A 117 9.61 13.60 -12.40
CA GLN A 117 11.01 13.72 -11.96
C GLN A 117 11.38 15.17 -11.62
N THR A 118 10.99 16.12 -12.45
CA THR A 118 11.25 17.55 -12.23
C THR A 118 10.56 18.04 -10.96
N ARG A 119 9.29 17.70 -10.76
CA ARG A 119 8.53 18.05 -9.56
C ARG A 119 9.15 17.43 -8.30
N MET A 120 9.55 16.17 -8.37
CA MET A 120 10.18 15.47 -7.25
C MET A 120 11.51 16.12 -6.85
N GLU A 121 12.34 16.52 -7.82
CA GLU A 121 13.61 17.22 -7.55
C GLU A 121 13.36 18.61 -6.94
N ARG A 122 12.39 19.36 -7.45
CA ARG A 122 11.97 20.64 -6.88
C ARG A 122 11.49 20.48 -5.45
N SER A 123 10.62 19.52 -5.20
CA SER A 123 10.06 19.26 -3.88
C SER A 123 11.13 18.86 -2.85
N ARG A 124 12.12 18.06 -3.24
CA ARG A 124 13.25 17.66 -2.37
C ARG A 124 14.16 18.81 -2.02
N ASN A 125 14.35 19.76 -2.95
CA ASN A 125 15.23 20.92 -2.77
C ASN A 125 14.50 22.12 -2.18
N TRP A 126 13.16 22.04 -2.01
CA TRP A 126 12.37 23.13 -1.46
C TRP A 126 12.76 23.41 0.00
N LYS A 127 12.77 24.68 0.36
CA LYS A 127 13.01 25.16 1.72
C LYS A 127 11.93 26.16 2.10
N PRO A 128 11.40 26.10 3.33
CA PRO A 128 10.40 27.07 3.77
C PRO A 128 10.98 28.48 3.78
N SER A 129 10.18 29.46 3.40
CA SER A 129 10.45 30.90 3.50
C SER A 129 9.36 31.58 4.30
N LYS A 130 9.56 32.88 4.59
CA LYS A 130 8.59 33.68 5.34
C LYS A 130 7.26 33.83 4.58
N ASP A 131 7.36 33.93 3.25
CA ASP A 131 6.21 34.11 2.35
C ASP A 131 5.61 32.78 1.89
N GLU A 132 6.37 31.69 1.95
CA GLU A 132 5.95 30.36 1.55
C GLU A 132 6.40 29.32 2.59
N PRO A 133 5.66 29.21 3.71
CA PRO A 133 6.02 28.34 4.83
C PRO A 133 5.81 26.84 4.53
N ASN A 134 4.94 26.51 3.58
CA ASN A 134 4.61 25.13 3.21
C ASN A 134 5.03 24.83 1.78
N ASN A 135 5.50 23.61 1.53
CA ASN A 135 5.82 23.17 0.17
C ASN A 135 4.54 23.15 -0.70
N PRO A 136 4.47 23.96 -1.78
CA PRO A 136 3.30 24.04 -2.65
C PRO A 136 3.06 22.75 -3.44
N ASP A 137 4.10 21.94 -3.63
CA ASP A 137 4.04 20.66 -4.35
C ASP A 137 4.71 19.54 -3.52
N PRO A 138 4.06 19.09 -2.44
CA PRO A 138 4.62 18.10 -1.53
C PRO A 138 4.74 16.73 -2.19
N ILE A 139 5.75 15.96 -1.79
CA ILE A 139 6.04 14.61 -2.34
C ILE A 139 4.80 13.72 -2.37
N ILE A 140 3.93 13.80 -1.36
CA ILE A 140 2.72 12.99 -1.30
C ILE A 140 1.72 13.30 -2.44
N ALA A 141 1.61 14.58 -2.84
CA ALA A 141 0.79 14.98 -3.98
C ALA A 141 1.39 14.43 -5.30
N ILE A 142 2.70 14.57 -5.48
CA ILE A 142 3.41 14.06 -6.66
C ILE A 142 3.21 12.53 -6.81
N ILE A 143 3.28 11.79 -5.69
CA ILE A 143 3.01 10.34 -5.68
C ILE A 143 1.54 10.06 -6.05
N GLY A 144 0.60 10.86 -5.54
CA GLY A 144 -0.82 10.77 -5.88
C GLY A 144 -1.05 10.94 -7.38
N ASP A 145 -0.50 12.00 -7.95
CA ASP A 145 -0.60 12.30 -9.39
C ASP A 145 0.02 11.20 -10.24
N GLY A 146 1.20 10.71 -9.84
CA GLY A 146 1.85 9.59 -10.52
C GLY A 146 1.02 8.31 -10.52
N ARG A 147 0.29 8.04 -9.43
CA ARG A 147 -0.63 6.88 -9.35
C ARG A 147 -1.84 7.05 -10.28
N LEU A 148 -2.43 8.23 -10.31
CA LEU A 148 -3.56 8.53 -11.19
C LEU A 148 -3.15 8.46 -12.66
N ALA A 149 -2.05 9.12 -13.04
CA ALA A 149 -1.49 9.08 -14.38
C ALA A 149 -1.16 7.64 -14.84
N ALA A 150 -0.67 6.79 -13.93
CA ALA A 150 -0.36 5.40 -14.22
C ALA A 150 -1.60 4.52 -14.48
N ILE A 151 -2.78 4.96 -14.06
CA ILE A 151 -4.05 4.31 -14.39
C ILE A 151 -4.52 4.77 -15.78
N ASP A 152 -4.60 6.09 -15.97
CA ASP A 152 -4.97 6.72 -17.22
C ASP A 152 -4.60 8.21 -17.19
N MET A 153 -3.97 8.71 -18.24
CA MET A 153 -3.54 10.12 -18.32
C MET A 153 -4.69 11.13 -18.26
N ARG A 154 -5.91 10.72 -18.62
CA ARG A 154 -7.12 11.57 -18.53
C ARG A 154 -7.50 11.95 -17.10
N PHE A 155 -6.98 11.23 -16.07
CA PHE A 155 -7.12 11.66 -14.67
C PHE A 155 -6.27 12.88 -14.33
N MET A 156 -5.21 13.15 -15.12
CA MET A 156 -4.36 14.32 -14.95
C MET A 156 -4.78 15.47 -15.88
N ASP A 157 -5.06 15.17 -17.13
CA ASP A 157 -5.61 16.13 -18.10
C ASP A 157 -6.81 15.49 -18.82
N PRO A 158 -8.04 15.95 -18.55
CA PRO A 158 -9.24 15.42 -19.22
C PRO A 158 -9.23 15.56 -20.75
N ARG A 159 -8.33 16.37 -21.30
CA ARG A 159 -8.14 16.53 -22.75
C ARG A 159 -7.11 15.56 -23.35
N ALA A 160 -6.44 14.78 -22.49
CA ALA A 160 -5.50 13.77 -22.97
C ALA A 160 -6.23 12.76 -23.87
N GLU A 161 -5.53 12.28 -24.88
CA GLU A 161 -6.06 11.26 -25.79
C GLU A 161 -6.40 9.96 -25.04
N ASN A 162 -7.43 9.31 -25.51
CA ASN A 162 -7.80 8.00 -24.99
C ASN A 162 -6.81 6.94 -25.47
N ASP A 163 -5.93 6.50 -24.58
CA ASP A 163 -4.98 5.44 -24.87
C ASP A 163 -5.64 4.06 -24.64
N PRO A 164 -5.86 3.25 -25.70
CA PRO A 164 -6.49 1.93 -25.56
C PRO A 164 -5.69 0.97 -24.68
N ASP A 165 -4.39 1.20 -24.51
CA ASP A 165 -3.51 0.39 -23.68
C ASP A 165 -3.42 0.90 -22.23
N SER A 166 -4.15 1.95 -21.87
CA SER A 166 -4.22 2.40 -20.49
C SER A 166 -4.77 1.30 -19.57
N LYS A 167 -4.35 1.31 -18.30
CA LYS A 167 -4.85 0.33 -17.31
C LYS A 167 -6.36 0.38 -17.16
N LEU A 168 -6.95 1.57 -17.26
CA LEU A 168 -8.40 1.76 -17.19
C LEU A 168 -9.11 1.04 -18.35
N ASN A 169 -8.67 1.27 -19.58
CA ASN A 169 -9.28 0.63 -20.73
C ASN A 169 -9.10 -0.90 -20.71
N ARG A 170 -7.90 -1.37 -20.40
CA ARG A 170 -7.65 -2.82 -20.24
C ARG A 170 -8.50 -3.46 -19.15
N MET A 171 -8.73 -2.76 -18.04
CA MET A 171 -9.63 -3.23 -16.98
C MET A 171 -11.08 -3.30 -17.48
N ILE A 172 -11.54 -2.30 -18.22
CA ILE A 172 -12.90 -2.28 -18.80
C ILE A 172 -13.07 -3.45 -19.77
N ASP A 173 -12.11 -3.69 -20.65
CA ASP A 173 -12.13 -4.81 -21.59
C ASP A 173 -12.24 -6.16 -20.89
N GLU A 174 -11.47 -6.32 -19.80
CA GLU A 174 -11.50 -7.56 -19.02
C GLU A 174 -12.84 -7.74 -18.28
N ILE A 175 -13.42 -6.67 -17.74
CA ILE A 175 -14.75 -6.71 -17.11
C ILE A 175 -15.81 -7.13 -18.14
N ILE A 176 -15.78 -6.54 -19.34
CA ILE A 176 -16.72 -6.88 -20.42
C ILE A 176 -16.55 -8.33 -20.86
N ARG A 177 -15.30 -8.78 -21.00
CA ARG A 177 -14.98 -10.18 -21.34
C ARG A 177 -15.55 -11.15 -20.31
N VAL A 178 -15.27 -10.92 -19.01
CA VAL A 178 -15.75 -11.78 -17.93
C VAL A 178 -17.27 -11.77 -17.84
N HIS A 179 -17.90 -10.60 -18.03
CA HIS A 179 -19.37 -10.50 -18.03
C HIS A 179 -19.99 -11.34 -19.15
N LYS A 180 -19.46 -11.26 -20.37
CA LYS A 180 -19.94 -12.07 -21.49
C LYS A 180 -19.78 -13.57 -21.26
N GLU A 181 -18.63 -13.99 -20.70
CA GLU A 181 -18.36 -15.41 -20.39
C GLU A 181 -19.20 -15.97 -19.24
N SER A 182 -19.74 -15.12 -18.37
CA SER A 182 -20.55 -15.52 -17.22
C SER A 182 -22.06 -15.38 -17.45
N ALA A 183 -22.47 -14.81 -18.59
CA ALA A 183 -23.87 -14.67 -18.98
C ALA A 183 -24.43 -15.89 -19.75
N ASP A 184 -23.56 -16.84 -20.11
CA ASP A 184 -23.89 -18.14 -20.69
C ASP A 184 -23.89 -19.24 -19.58
#